data_9a0606811fe1abe60d8bd8966f971bad
#
_entry.id   9a0606811fe1abe60d8bd8966f971bad
#
_cell.length_a   1.000
_cell.length_b   1.000
_cell.length_c   1.000
_cell.angle_alpha   90.00
_cell.angle_beta   90.00
_cell.angle_gamma   90.00
#
_symmetry.space_group_name_H-M   'P 1'
#
loop_
_entity.id
_entity.type
_entity.pdbx_description
1 polymer ?
#
loop_
_entity_poly.entity_id
_entity_poly.type
_entity_poly.pdbx_seq_one_letter_code
_entity_poly.pdbx_strand_id
1 'polypeptide(L)'
;MSETWKDTPEFRGSYQVSNMGRVRSVDRVVTFKDGRVRKYKGKVLKPYINNTGYEQVMLYDDNGYNLKRVHRLLLETFKPHVNMNDLHVNHIDGNKLNNYLTNLEWLTRRDNILHACDIGLINNRGEDSPNAILSNADVLEILQRLDTGELQKDIGLDYGVSNKYISLINRGVRWRSVKEEYERTKKTIPE
;
A
#
# COMPACT_ATOMS: atom_id res chain seq x y z
N MET A 1 -1.82 -18.87 -17.18
CA MET A 1 -0.38 -18.57 -17.35
C MET A 1 0.44 -19.73 -16.79
N SER A 2 1.50 -20.14 -17.48
CA SER A 2 2.44 -21.14 -16.96
C SER A 2 3.31 -20.55 -15.87
N GLU A 3 3.70 -21.36 -14.89
CA GLU A 3 4.62 -20.93 -13.85
C GLU A 3 6.04 -20.85 -14.38
N THR A 4 6.69 -19.74 -14.15
CA THR A 4 8.09 -19.49 -14.51
C THR A 4 8.90 -19.14 -13.27
N TRP A 5 10.13 -19.64 -13.20
CA TRP A 5 11.05 -19.45 -12.09
C TRP A 5 12.26 -18.64 -12.52
N LYS A 6 12.69 -17.68 -11.69
CA LYS A 6 13.92 -16.89 -11.89
C LYS A 6 14.77 -16.90 -10.64
N ASP A 7 16.08 -16.83 -10.83
CA ASP A 7 17.05 -16.71 -9.73
C ASP A 7 16.87 -15.36 -9.01
N THR A 8 16.93 -15.38 -7.70
CA THR A 8 16.86 -14.15 -6.90
C THR A 8 18.21 -13.43 -6.95
N PRO A 9 18.25 -12.11 -7.23
CA PRO A 9 19.50 -11.38 -7.49
C PRO A 9 20.49 -11.44 -6.32
N GLU A 10 20.00 -11.38 -5.08
CA GLU A 10 20.83 -11.27 -3.88
C GLU A 10 21.48 -12.58 -3.41
N PHE A 11 20.96 -13.75 -3.84
CA PHE A 11 21.33 -15.05 -3.27
C PHE A 11 22.09 -15.96 -4.24
N ARG A 12 22.72 -15.40 -5.28
CA ARG A 12 23.67 -16.06 -6.19
C ARG A 12 23.26 -17.48 -6.66
N GLY A 13 22.00 -17.62 -7.11
CA GLY A 13 21.49 -18.89 -7.62
C GLY A 13 21.15 -19.95 -6.55
N SER A 14 21.18 -19.58 -5.26
CA SER A 14 20.74 -20.49 -4.19
C SER A 14 19.22 -20.58 -4.06
N TYR A 15 18.49 -19.58 -4.55
CA TYR A 15 17.04 -19.50 -4.47
C TYR A 15 16.44 -18.94 -5.74
N GLN A 16 15.23 -19.39 -6.01
CA GLN A 16 14.39 -18.91 -7.12
C GLN A 16 13.03 -18.48 -6.61
N VAL A 17 12.44 -17.49 -7.28
CA VAL A 17 11.06 -17.07 -7.09
C VAL A 17 10.25 -17.27 -8.36
N SER A 18 8.98 -17.64 -8.23
CA SER A 18 8.09 -17.82 -9.37
C SER A 18 7.17 -16.61 -9.59
N ASN A 19 6.70 -16.44 -10.81
CA ASN A 19 5.66 -15.46 -11.15
C ASN A 19 4.32 -15.69 -10.45
N MET A 20 4.17 -16.81 -9.74
CA MET A 20 3.01 -17.17 -8.92
C MET A 20 3.23 -16.95 -7.41
N GLY A 21 4.30 -16.27 -7.00
CA GLY A 21 4.56 -15.97 -5.60
C GLY A 21 5.17 -17.11 -4.78
N ARG A 22 5.62 -18.18 -5.41
CA ARG A 22 6.31 -19.26 -4.71
C ARG A 22 7.83 -19.05 -4.69
N VAL A 23 8.48 -19.45 -3.61
CA VAL A 23 9.95 -19.38 -3.46
C VAL A 23 10.49 -20.77 -3.25
N ARG A 24 11.61 -21.11 -3.90
CA ARG A 24 12.29 -22.39 -3.72
C ARG A 24 13.79 -22.23 -3.56
N SER A 25 14.41 -23.14 -2.82
CA SER A 25 15.86 -23.36 -2.91
C SER A 25 16.18 -24.23 -4.11
N VAL A 26 17.39 -24.09 -4.65
CA VAL A 26 17.90 -24.96 -5.72
C VAL A 26 18.88 -25.98 -5.16
N ASP A 27 19.14 -27.02 -5.94
CA ASP A 27 20.16 -28.00 -5.60
C ASP A 27 21.53 -27.33 -5.50
N ARG A 28 22.25 -27.56 -4.40
CA ARG A 28 23.56 -26.96 -4.19
C ARG A 28 24.47 -27.83 -3.37
N VAL A 29 25.75 -27.62 -3.59
CA VAL A 29 26.82 -28.25 -2.80
C VAL A 29 27.44 -27.16 -1.94
N VAL A 30 27.48 -27.38 -0.63
CA VAL A 30 28.08 -26.44 0.32
C VAL A 30 29.32 -27.11 0.91
N THR A 31 30.46 -26.43 0.79
CA THR A 31 31.70 -26.78 1.46
C THR A 31 31.86 -25.91 2.71
N PHE A 32 31.87 -26.54 3.87
CA PHE A 32 32.06 -25.86 5.15
C PHE A 32 33.53 -25.48 5.38
N LYS A 33 33.78 -24.54 6.30
CA LYS A 33 35.14 -24.09 6.65
C LYS A 33 36.06 -25.21 7.15
N ASP A 34 35.49 -26.27 7.70
CA ASP A 34 36.19 -27.47 8.17
C ASP A 34 36.42 -28.52 7.07
N GLY A 35 36.16 -28.18 5.80
CA GLY A 35 36.33 -29.05 4.64
C GLY A 35 35.19 -30.04 4.39
N ARG A 36 34.18 -30.13 5.26
CA ARG A 36 33.01 -30.98 5.02
C ARG A 36 32.21 -30.51 3.84
N VAL A 37 31.78 -31.43 2.98
CA VAL A 37 30.95 -31.17 1.83
C VAL A 37 29.57 -31.76 2.04
N ARG A 38 28.51 -30.93 1.83
CA ARG A 38 27.13 -31.37 1.95
C ARG A 38 26.32 -30.98 0.71
N LYS A 39 25.60 -31.97 0.17
CA LYS A 39 24.64 -31.75 -0.91
C LYS A 39 23.26 -31.40 -0.31
N TYR A 40 22.68 -30.31 -0.74
CA TYR A 40 21.31 -29.89 -0.39
C TYR A 40 20.45 -30.02 -1.63
N LYS A 41 19.33 -30.74 -1.50
CA LYS A 41 18.32 -30.82 -2.55
C LYS A 41 17.40 -29.62 -2.44
N GLY A 42 17.11 -28.99 -3.59
CA GLY A 42 16.18 -27.88 -3.69
C GLY A 42 14.76 -28.27 -3.29
N LYS A 43 14.05 -27.34 -2.69
CA LYS A 43 12.65 -27.52 -2.28
C LYS A 43 11.89 -26.20 -2.29
N VAL A 44 10.58 -26.28 -2.54
CA VAL A 44 9.69 -25.13 -2.34
C VAL A 44 9.65 -24.81 -0.85
N LEU A 45 9.85 -23.54 -0.52
CA LEU A 45 9.83 -23.06 0.86
C LEU A 45 8.38 -22.77 1.27
N LYS A 46 8.04 -23.08 2.52
CA LYS A 46 6.77 -22.69 3.11
C LYS A 46 6.91 -21.29 3.66
N PRO A 47 6.15 -20.29 3.13
CA PRO A 47 6.17 -18.95 3.71
C PRO A 47 5.41 -18.94 5.05
N TYR A 48 5.66 -17.93 5.86
CA TYR A 48 4.87 -17.60 7.05
C TYR A 48 4.36 -16.17 6.95
N ILE A 49 3.23 -15.90 7.59
CA ILE A 49 2.63 -14.57 7.62
C ILE A 49 3.24 -13.80 8.78
N ASN A 50 3.81 -12.62 8.50
CA ASN A 50 4.34 -11.74 9.53
C ASN A 50 3.23 -10.94 10.24
N ASN A 51 3.59 -10.20 11.29
CA ASN A 51 2.68 -9.37 12.08
C ASN A 51 1.99 -8.23 11.28
N THR A 52 2.47 -7.91 10.08
CA THR A 52 1.86 -6.92 9.18
C THR A 52 0.99 -7.56 8.08
N GLY A 53 0.81 -8.88 8.12
CA GLY A 53 -0.06 -9.64 7.22
C GLY A 53 0.55 -10.04 5.88
N TYR A 54 1.88 -9.90 5.71
CA TYR A 54 2.58 -10.28 4.48
C TYR A 54 3.26 -11.64 4.61
N GLU A 55 3.30 -12.39 3.52
CA GLU A 55 4.11 -13.59 3.42
C GLU A 55 5.61 -13.27 3.41
N GLN A 56 6.35 -13.98 4.26
CA GLN A 56 7.81 -13.94 4.36
C GLN A 56 8.42 -15.31 4.25
N VAL A 57 9.65 -15.37 3.75
CA VAL A 57 10.51 -16.55 3.74
C VAL A 57 11.84 -16.24 4.40
N MET A 58 12.43 -17.25 5.03
CA MET A 58 13.77 -17.19 5.59
C MET A 58 14.75 -17.77 4.56
N LEU A 59 15.66 -16.93 4.08
CA LEU A 59 16.70 -17.30 3.12
C LEU A 59 18.06 -17.19 3.80
N TYR A 60 18.98 -18.07 3.44
CA TYR A 60 20.32 -18.14 4.02
C TYR A 60 21.38 -17.79 2.97
N ASP A 61 22.35 -16.98 3.37
CA ASP A 61 23.57 -16.67 2.65
C ASP A 61 24.80 -16.95 3.53
N ASP A 62 25.98 -16.54 3.09
CA ASP A 62 27.25 -16.73 3.82
C ASP A 62 27.30 -15.93 5.15
N ASN A 63 26.44 -14.92 5.31
CA ASN A 63 26.38 -14.04 6.49
C ASN A 63 25.29 -14.47 7.50
N GLY A 64 24.51 -15.50 7.16
CA GLY A 64 23.44 -15.99 8.04
C GLY A 64 22.08 -16.07 7.36
N TYR A 65 21.01 -15.69 8.08
CA TYR A 65 19.66 -15.74 7.54
C TYR A 65 19.12 -14.32 7.28
N ASN A 66 18.30 -14.21 6.25
CA ASN A 66 17.61 -13.01 5.84
C ASN A 66 16.11 -13.28 5.73
N LEU A 67 15.28 -12.44 6.35
CA LEU A 67 13.83 -12.47 6.20
C LEU A 67 13.43 -11.62 4.99
N LYS A 68 12.88 -12.25 3.96
CA LYS A 68 12.45 -11.57 2.73
C LYS A 68 10.94 -11.68 2.55
N ARG A 69 10.29 -10.54 2.27
CA ARG A 69 8.88 -10.53 1.88
C ARG A 69 8.74 -11.07 0.46
N VAL A 70 7.84 -12.03 0.27
CA VAL A 70 7.66 -12.73 -1.02
C VAL A 70 7.32 -11.77 -2.14
N HIS A 71 6.35 -10.87 -1.96
CA HIS A 71 5.96 -9.88 -2.98
C HIS A 71 7.12 -8.98 -3.43
N ARG A 72 7.98 -8.57 -2.49
CA ARG A 72 9.12 -7.72 -2.79
C ARG A 72 10.20 -8.49 -3.54
N LEU A 73 10.56 -9.68 -3.07
CA LEU A 73 11.51 -10.55 -3.73
C LEU A 73 11.09 -10.85 -5.18
N LEU A 74 9.79 -11.02 -5.41
CA LEU A 74 9.23 -11.29 -6.72
C LEU A 74 9.37 -10.08 -7.65
N LEU A 75 9.00 -8.87 -7.22
CA LEU A 75 9.14 -7.67 -8.04
C LEU A 75 10.60 -7.32 -8.30
N GLU A 76 11.49 -7.44 -7.32
CA GLU A 76 12.94 -7.23 -7.50
C GLU A 76 13.52 -8.18 -8.55
N THR A 77 12.98 -9.39 -8.65
CA THR A 77 13.45 -10.41 -9.61
C THR A 77 12.83 -10.26 -11.00
N PHE A 78 11.53 -9.98 -11.10
CA PHE A 78 10.81 -9.99 -12.37
C PHE A 78 10.65 -8.60 -13.01
N LYS A 79 10.55 -7.56 -12.19
CA LYS A 79 10.38 -6.15 -12.59
C LYS A 79 11.34 -5.26 -11.81
N PRO A 80 12.68 -5.44 -11.95
CA PRO A 80 13.65 -4.60 -11.25
C PRO A 80 13.46 -3.12 -11.65
N HIS A 81 13.63 -2.22 -10.69
CA HIS A 81 13.50 -0.78 -10.90
C HIS A 81 14.71 -0.07 -10.28
N VAL A 82 15.24 0.96 -10.95
CA VAL A 82 16.44 1.69 -10.49
C VAL A 82 16.27 2.31 -9.10
N ASN A 83 15.06 2.75 -8.76
CA ASN A 83 14.73 3.39 -7.49
C ASN A 83 13.89 2.46 -6.57
N MET A 84 14.03 1.12 -6.69
CA MET A 84 13.18 0.18 -5.94
C MET A 84 13.28 0.34 -4.41
N ASN A 85 14.37 0.93 -3.90
CA ASN A 85 14.53 1.19 -2.46
C ASN A 85 13.58 2.28 -1.94
N ASP A 86 13.21 3.23 -2.80
CA ASP A 86 12.29 4.33 -2.49
C ASP A 86 10.84 3.98 -2.80
N LEU A 87 10.61 2.83 -3.45
CA LEU A 87 9.30 2.39 -3.87
C LEU A 87 8.71 1.32 -2.93
N HIS A 88 7.40 1.33 -2.85
CA HIS A 88 6.60 0.35 -2.15
C HIS A 88 6.01 -0.66 -3.14
N VAL A 89 5.91 -1.92 -2.72
CA VAL A 89 5.13 -2.91 -3.47
C VAL A 89 3.66 -2.72 -3.13
N ASN A 90 2.84 -2.55 -4.16
CA ASN A 90 1.39 -2.52 -4.07
C ASN A 90 0.79 -3.84 -4.55
N HIS A 91 -0.27 -4.29 -3.86
CA HIS A 91 -1.16 -5.36 -4.33
C HIS A 91 -2.38 -4.70 -4.99
N ILE A 92 -2.54 -4.87 -6.29
CA ILE A 92 -3.58 -4.19 -7.09
C ILE A 92 -4.99 -4.51 -6.57
N ASP A 93 -5.22 -5.75 -6.12
CA ASP A 93 -6.49 -6.18 -5.53
C ASP A 93 -6.62 -5.90 -4.01
N GLY A 94 -5.62 -5.28 -3.40
CA GLY A 94 -5.55 -5.03 -1.96
C GLY A 94 -5.29 -6.25 -1.07
N ASN A 95 -5.23 -7.45 -1.64
CA ASN A 95 -4.99 -8.69 -0.89
C ASN A 95 -3.49 -8.95 -0.73
N LYS A 96 -2.96 -8.77 0.47
CA LYS A 96 -1.54 -8.94 0.83
C LYS A 96 -1.00 -10.35 0.61
N LEU A 97 -1.85 -11.34 0.46
CA LEU A 97 -1.50 -12.74 0.23
C LEU A 97 -1.52 -13.14 -1.25
N ASN A 98 -2.08 -12.30 -2.11
CA ASN A 98 -2.09 -12.54 -3.55
C ASN A 98 -0.80 -12.07 -4.20
N ASN A 99 0.24 -12.89 -4.12
CA ASN A 99 1.58 -12.60 -4.62
C ASN A 99 1.79 -13.00 -6.10
N TYR A 100 0.74 -13.06 -6.92
CA TYR A 100 0.91 -13.23 -8.36
C TYR A 100 1.58 -11.99 -8.97
N LEU A 101 2.53 -12.19 -9.91
CA LEU A 101 3.26 -11.09 -10.57
C LEU A 101 2.34 -10.07 -11.25
N THR A 102 1.20 -10.52 -11.76
CA THR A 102 0.18 -9.67 -12.40
C THR A 102 -0.57 -8.78 -11.42
N ASN A 103 -0.54 -9.13 -10.15
CA ASN A 103 -1.19 -8.38 -9.07
C ASN A 103 -0.24 -7.43 -8.33
N LEU A 104 1.03 -7.37 -8.75
CA LEU A 104 2.06 -6.60 -8.06
C LEU A 104 2.63 -5.50 -8.95
N GLU A 105 2.82 -4.33 -8.35
CA GLU A 105 3.42 -3.16 -8.98
C GLU A 105 4.27 -2.34 -8.00
N TRP A 106 5.17 -1.52 -8.55
CA TRP A 106 5.92 -0.54 -7.78
C TRP A 106 5.14 0.78 -7.74
N LEU A 107 4.91 1.31 -6.55
CA LEU A 107 4.31 2.63 -6.36
C LEU A 107 5.14 3.48 -5.41
N THR A 108 5.01 4.81 -5.54
CA THR A 108 5.46 5.71 -4.49
C THR A 108 4.62 5.51 -3.21
N ARG A 109 5.15 5.94 -2.07
CA ARG A 109 4.37 5.91 -0.81
C ARG A 109 3.03 6.64 -0.94
N ARG A 110 3.03 7.78 -1.64
CA ARG A 110 1.83 8.60 -1.86
C ARG A 110 0.79 7.83 -2.68
N ASP A 111 1.20 7.28 -3.82
CA ASP A 111 0.28 6.60 -4.73
C ASP A 111 -0.25 5.30 -4.12
N ASN A 112 0.56 4.61 -3.32
CA ASN A 112 0.13 3.43 -2.58
C ASN A 112 -0.94 3.76 -1.52
N ILE A 113 -0.85 4.92 -0.84
CA ILE A 113 -1.88 5.40 0.09
C ILE A 113 -3.15 5.78 -0.68
N LEU A 114 -3.02 6.48 -1.82
CA LEU A 114 -4.17 6.85 -2.66
C LEU A 114 -4.90 5.60 -3.16
N HIS A 115 -4.17 4.61 -3.68
CA HIS A 115 -4.75 3.33 -4.10
C HIS A 115 -5.50 2.63 -2.94
N ALA A 116 -4.90 2.56 -1.74
CA ALA A 116 -5.55 1.97 -0.58
C ALA A 116 -6.85 2.70 -0.18
N CYS A 117 -6.91 4.03 -0.36
CA CYS A 117 -8.13 4.81 -0.18
C CYS A 117 -9.16 4.49 -1.27
N ASP A 118 -8.74 4.39 -2.53
CA ASP A 118 -9.64 4.19 -3.68
C ASP A 118 -10.33 2.82 -3.64
N ILE A 119 -9.64 1.79 -3.16
CA ILE A 119 -10.22 0.44 -2.97
C ILE A 119 -10.82 0.22 -1.56
N GLY A 120 -10.93 1.28 -0.74
CA GLY A 120 -11.60 1.23 0.56
C GLY A 120 -10.85 0.53 1.69
N LEU A 121 -9.56 0.22 1.53
CA LEU A 121 -8.73 -0.38 2.60
C LEU A 121 -8.38 0.60 3.71
N ILE A 122 -8.36 1.89 3.40
CA ILE A 122 -8.09 2.97 4.35
C ILE A 122 -9.15 4.02 4.17
N ASN A 123 -9.91 4.27 5.22
CA ASN A 123 -10.87 5.35 5.28
C ASN A 123 -10.28 6.50 6.11
N ASN A 124 -9.31 7.20 5.52
CA ASN A 124 -8.64 8.36 6.14
C ASN A 124 -9.22 9.69 5.63
N ARG A 125 -10.45 9.66 5.12
CA ARG A 125 -11.11 10.84 4.56
C ARG A 125 -12.34 11.20 5.39
N GLY A 126 -12.60 12.47 5.51
CA GLY A 126 -13.79 12.94 6.21
C GLY A 126 -13.79 12.62 7.69
N GLU A 127 -14.95 12.28 8.24
CA GLU A 127 -15.17 11.95 9.65
C GLU A 127 -14.51 10.65 10.10
N ASP A 128 -14.24 9.72 9.17
CA ASP A 128 -13.58 8.44 9.46
C ASP A 128 -12.05 8.59 9.70
N SER A 129 -11.51 9.78 9.49
CA SER A 129 -10.10 10.03 9.80
C SER A 129 -9.87 10.00 11.32
N PRO A 130 -8.85 9.28 11.85
CA PRO A 130 -8.53 9.27 13.29
C PRO A 130 -8.30 10.66 13.90
N ASN A 131 -7.99 11.65 13.07
CA ASN A 131 -7.77 13.05 13.45
C ASN A 131 -8.88 13.98 12.92
N ALA A 132 -10.06 13.46 12.60
CA ALA A 132 -11.18 14.28 12.16
C ALA A 132 -11.67 15.17 13.33
N ILE A 133 -11.72 16.47 13.08
CA ILE A 133 -12.27 17.46 14.01
C ILE A 133 -13.74 17.70 13.68
N LEU A 134 -14.13 17.50 12.41
CA LEU A 134 -15.47 17.74 11.88
C LEU A 134 -16.10 16.41 11.47
N SER A 135 -17.43 16.32 11.65
CA SER A 135 -18.27 15.27 11.06
C SER A 135 -18.76 15.67 9.66
N ASN A 136 -19.38 14.74 8.93
CA ASN A 136 -20.05 15.03 7.66
C ASN A 136 -21.19 16.05 7.86
N ALA A 137 -21.92 15.98 9.00
CA ALA A 137 -22.98 16.91 9.34
C ALA A 137 -22.43 18.33 9.54
N ASP A 138 -21.32 18.48 10.29
CA ASP A 138 -20.67 19.79 10.47
C ASP A 138 -20.27 20.40 9.13
N VAL A 139 -19.74 19.59 8.22
CA VAL A 139 -19.32 20.08 6.90
C VAL A 139 -20.50 20.50 6.03
N LEU A 140 -21.63 19.80 6.10
CA LEU A 140 -22.85 20.20 5.41
C LEU A 140 -23.35 21.55 5.94
N GLU A 141 -23.37 21.73 7.26
CA GLU A 141 -23.76 23.01 7.88
C GLU A 141 -22.81 24.17 7.50
N ILE A 142 -21.49 23.89 7.51
CA ILE A 142 -20.47 24.86 7.05
C ILE A 142 -20.75 25.28 5.60
N LEU A 143 -21.05 24.34 4.70
CA LEU A 143 -21.37 24.66 3.30
C LEU A 143 -22.63 25.49 3.15
N GLN A 144 -23.67 25.22 3.95
CA GLN A 144 -24.90 26.02 4.00
C GLN A 144 -24.60 27.43 4.47
N ARG A 145 -23.84 27.61 5.55
CA ARG A 145 -23.45 28.92 6.07
C ARG A 145 -22.60 29.74 5.08
N LEU A 146 -21.73 29.07 4.35
CA LEU A 146 -20.93 29.68 3.27
C LEU A 146 -21.83 30.17 2.13
N ASP A 147 -22.89 29.46 1.79
CA ASP A 147 -23.84 29.84 0.77
C ASP A 147 -24.71 31.06 1.17
N THR A 148 -24.95 31.25 2.47
CA THR A 148 -25.60 32.47 2.98
C THR A 148 -24.68 33.70 3.03
N GLY A 149 -23.40 33.53 2.65
CA GLY A 149 -22.41 34.61 2.60
C GLY A 149 -21.70 34.88 3.92
N GLU A 150 -21.81 33.97 4.90
CA GLU A 150 -21.14 34.14 6.17
C GLU A 150 -19.60 34.04 6.03
N LEU A 151 -18.89 34.81 6.84
CA LEU A 151 -17.43 34.88 6.72
C LEU A 151 -16.76 33.59 7.17
N GLN A 152 -15.84 33.06 6.35
CA GLN A 152 -15.07 31.87 6.65
C GLN A 152 -14.31 31.91 7.98
N LYS A 153 -13.97 33.12 8.45
CA LYS A 153 -13.28 33.33 9.73
C LYS A 153 -14.22 33.04 10.89
N ASP A 154 -15.45 33.49 10.82
CA ASP A 154 -16.43 33.34 11.90
C ASP A 154 -16.89 31.87 11.98
N ILE A 155 -17.21 31.27 10.84
CA ILE A 155 -17.44 29.81 10.76
C ILE A 155 -16.28 29.02 11.35
N GLY A 156 -15.04 29.38 11.01
CA GLY A 156 -13.85 28.67 11.53
C GLY A 156 -13.73 28.75 13.04
N LEU A 157 -14.09 29.87 13.65
CA LEU A 157 -14.13 30.07 15.12
C LEU A 157 -15.14 29.13 15.79
N ASP A 158 -16.34 29.02 15.26
CA ASP A 158 -17.40 28.16 15.82
C ASP A 158 -17.06 26.68 15.83
N TYR A 159 -16.38 26.23 14.77
CA TYR A 159 -15.96 24.82 14.64
C TYR A 159 -14.53 24.53 15.13
N GLY A 160 -13.84 25.49 15.71
CA GLY A 160 -12.48 25.31 16.21
C GLY A 160 -11.44 25.01 15.14
N VAL A 161 -11.68 25.46 13.89
CA VAL A 161 -10.78 25.23 12.75
C VAL A 161 -10.32 26.56 12.14
N SER A 162 -9.19 26.52 11.43
CA SER A 162 -8.66 27.74 10.81
C SER A 162 -9.51 28.20 9.60
N ASN A 163 -9.53 29.51 9.33
CA ASN A 163 -10.10 30.08 8.11
C ASN A 163 -9.58 29.37 6.84
N LYS A 164 -8.27 29.04 6.80
CA LYS A 164 -7.69 28.27 5.70
C LYS A 164 -8.33 26.89 5.55
N TYR A 165 -8.71 26.25 6.65
CA TYR A 165 -9.38 24.94 6.61
C TYR A 165 -10.77 25.06 5.99
N ILE A 166 -11.56 26.07 6.39
CA ILE A 166 -12.87 26.39 5.80
C ILE A 166 -12.74 26.68 4.29
N SER A 167 -11.71 27.44 3.89
CA SER A 167 -11.42 27.71 2.47
C SER A 167 -11.14 26.42 1.68
N LEU A 168 -10.46 25.42 2.28
CA LEU A 168 -10.21 24.13 1.63
C LEU A 168 -11.49 23.29 1.48
N ILE A 169 -12.41 23.37 2.44
CA ILE A 169 -13.76 22.77 2.34
C ILE A 169 -14.53 23.43 1.21
N ASN A 170 -14.60 24.76 1.21
CA ASN A 170 -15.33 25.54 0.20
C ASN A 170 -14.87 25.23 -1.23
N ARG A 171 -13.57 25.02 -1.43
CA ARG A 171 -12.99 24.66 -2.75
C ARG A 171 -13.07 23.16 -3.08
N GLY A 172 -13.60 22.33 -2.20
CA GLY A 172 -13.66 20.87 -2.39
C GLY A 172 -12.28 20.16 -2.39
N VAL A 173 -11.26 20.81 -1.85
CA VAL A 173 -9.92 20.20 -1.67
C VAL A 173 -9.93 19.23 -0.49
N ARG A 174 -10.69 19.56 0.55
CA ARG A 174 -11.04 18.69 1.66
C ARG A 174 -12.54 18.42 1.65
N TRP A 175 -12.95 17.25 2.16
CA TRP A 175 -14.37 16.86 2.23
C TRP A 175 -15.07 16.86 0.86
N ARG A 176 -14.32 16.47 -0.17
CA ARG A 176 -14.75 16.52 -1.57
C ARG A 176 -16.06 15.77 -1.81
N SER A 177 -16.18 14.55 -1.26
CA SER A 177 -17.39 13.72 -1.40
C SER A 177 -18.62 14.40 -0.83
N VAL A 178 -18.50 14.98 0.38
CA VAL A 178 -19.60 15.69 1.05
C VAL A 178 -19.98 16.93 0.25
N LYS A 179 -19.01 17.69 -0.28
CA LYS A 179 -19.28 18.85 -1.11
C LYS A 179 -19.97 18.49 -2.42
N GLU A 180 -19.49 17.45 -3.11
CA GLU A 180 -20.11 16.98 -4.37
C GLU A 180 -21.56 16.52 -4.14
N GLU A 181 -21.84 15.86 -3.01
CA GLU A 181 -23.20 15.47 -2.62
C GLU A 181 -24.06 16.69 -2.32
N TYR A 182 -23.55 17.66 -1.55
CA TYR A 182 -24.21 18.91 -1.24
C TYR A 182 -24.60 19.70 -2.52
N GLU A 183 -23.67 19.84 -3.45
CA GLU A 183 -23.95 20.54 -4.72
C GLU A 183 -24.93 19.78 -5.62
N ARG A 184 -24.99 18.46 -5.50
CA ARG A 184 -25.98 17.63 -6.21
C ARG A 184 -27.37 17.82 -5.65
N THR A 185 -27.53 17.86 -4.32
CA THR A 185 -28.82 18.09 -3.67
C THR A 185 -29.38 19.51 -3.97
N LYS A 186 -28.52 20.54 -4.03
CA LYS A 186 -28.90 21.88 -4.42
C LYS A 186 -29.51 21.97 -5.82
N LYS A 187 -28.98 21.21 -6.76
CA LYS A 187 -29.48 21.19 -8.17
C LYS A 187 -30.82 20.46 -8.32
N THR A 188 -31.23 19.68 -7.32
CA THR A 188 -32.43 18.82 -7.41
C THR A 188 -33.62 19.46 -6.76
N ILE A 189 -33.50 20.61 -6.06
CA ILE A 189 -34.60 21.38 -5.50
C ILE A 189 -35.00 22.43 -6.54
N PRO A 190 -36.15 22.29 -7.24
CA PRO A 190 -36.70 23.37 -8.09
C PRO A 190 -37.13 24.53 -7.20
N GLU A 191 -36.92 25.74 -7.68
CA GLU A 191 -37.46 27.00 -7.10
C GLU A 191 -38.97 26.97 -6.96
#